data_fa4cc0278f261416873748ced65dfc06
#
_entry.id   fa4cc0278f261416873748ced65dfc06
#
_cell.length_a   1.000
_cell.length_b   1.000
_cell.length_c   1.000
_cell.angle_alpha   90.00
_cell.angle_beta   90.00
_cell.angle_gamma   90.00
#
_symmetry.space_group_name_H-M   'P 1'
#
loop_
_entity.id
_entity.type
_entity.pdbx_description
1 polymer ?
#
loop_
_entity_poly.entity_id
_entity_poly.type
_entity_poly.pdbx_seq_one_letter_code
_entity_poly.pdbx_strand_id
1 'polypeptide(L)'
;CRKLALNVLKPSKKDLEHGLELHRDSLVWDAYGFAPSGWVRDSVQQVIQDGATNDEANDEFEYGYLYRVLNNPQLWQEAMECWETAGVDCIFQNSGVESNSVGDLIKRLSYFTAMVDDHSNDLMRAVFPQKVIEAKKQQKHSLYFTTNGVPLTDNLFSAEEALRYIRIFANFGVRMMHMTYNRRNLLGDGCAERADAGLSDLGRKAVAEMNRYGIIPDVAHSGQQTSFETAQCSKLPVVASH
;
A
#
# COMPACT_ATOMS: atom_id res chain seq x y z
N CYS A 1 -8.45 18.55 14.02
CA CYS A 1 -7.70 17.37 14.53
C CYS A 1 -6.77 17.74 15.68
N ARG A 2 -5.79 18.66 15.53
CA ARG A 2 -4.79 19.00 16.58
C ARG A 2 -5.41 19.33 17.94
N LYS A 3 -6.46 20.18 17.99
CA LYS A 3 -7.13 20.54 19.24
C LYS A 3 -7.74 19.33 19.97
N LEU A 4 -8.32 18.40 19.23
CA LEU A 4 -8.86 17.15 19.80
C LEU A 4 -7.75 16.27 20.37
N ALA A 5 -6.68 16.06 19.63
CA ALA A 5 -5.54 15.28 20.07
C ALA A 5 -4.93 15.86 21.37
N LEU A 6 -4.71 17.18 21.43
CA LEU A 6 -4.19 17.83 22.61
C LEU A 6 -5.14 17.74 23.83
N ASN A 7 -6.47 17.77 23.59
CA ASN A 7 -7.45 17.59 24.66
C ASN A 7 -7.46 16.16 25.23
N VAL A 8 -7.16 15.17 24.40
CA VAL A 8 -7.09 13.75 24.82
C VAL A 8 -5.76 13.47 25.51
N LEU A 9 -4.65 13.83 24.86
CA LEU A 9 -3.30 13.50 25.33
C LEU A 9 -2.85 14.36 26.51
N LYS A 10 -3.33 15.62 26.58
CA LYS A 10 -2.98 16.59 27.63
C LYS A 10 -1.48 16.64 27.94
N PRO A 11 -0.60 16.74 26.92
CA PRO A 11 0.83 16.79 27.16
C PRO A 11 1.22 18.07 27.90
N SER A 12 2.30 18.03 28.67
CA SER A 12 2.92 19.27 29.12
C SER A 12 3.47 20.07 27.93
N LYS A 13 3.67 21.36 28.08
CA LYS A 13 4.26 22.17 27.01
C LYS A 13 5.62 21.63 26.57
N LYS A 14 6.46 21.21 27.54
CA LYS A 14 7.79 20.63 27.27
C LYS A 14 7.69 19.32 26.49
N ASP A 15 6.77 18.43 26.85
CA ASP A 15 6.60 17.15 26.16
C ASP A 15 6.07 17.35 24.74
N LEU A 16 5.17 18.31 24.55
CA LEU A 16 4.66 18.65 23.22
C LEU A 16 5.77 19.21 22.32
N GLU A 17 6.56 20.16 22.81
CA GLU A 17 7.68 20.75 22.06
C GLU A 17 8.70 19.67 21.69
N HIS A 18 9.12 18.85 22.67
CA HIS A 18 10.05 17.74 22.44
C HIS A 18 9.50 16.71 21.45
N GLY A 19 8.23 16.32 21.59
CA GLY A 19 7.59 15.36 20.68
C GLY A 19 7.52 15.87 19.24
N LEU A 20 7.20 17.15 19.03
CA LEU A 20 7.18 17.77 17.71
C LEU A 20 8.58 17.91 17.11
N GLU A 21 9.59 18.20 17.94
CA GLU A 21 10.99 18.22 17.50
C GLU A 21 11.46 16.83 17.08
N LEU A 22 11.24 15.84 17.93
CA LEU A 22 11.58 14.44 17.63
C LEU A 22 10.91 13.95 16.34
N HIS A 23 9.62 14.25 16.16
CA HIS A 23 8.89 13.88 14.95
C HIS A 23 9.50 14.51 13.69
N ARG A 24 9.80 15.81 13.73
CA ARG A 24 10.43 16.53 12.61
C ARG A 24 11.81 15.98 12.26
N ASP A 25 12.61 15.65 13.28
CA ASP A 25 14.01 15.23 13.10
C ASP A 25 14.13 13.72 12.79
N SER A 26 13.09 12.94 13.05
CA SER A 26 13.01 11.52 12.74
C SER A 26 12.66 11.27 11.28
N LEU A 27 12.99 10.06 10.79
CA LEU A 27 12.45 9.54 9.54
C LEU A 27 11.12 8.85 9.84
N VAL A 28 10.02 9.47 9.38
CA VAL A 28 8.65 9.03 9.70
C VAL A 28 8.07 8.22 8.54
N TRP A 29 7.73 6.97 8.83
CA TRP A 29 7.15 6.04 7.85
C TRP A 29 5.75 5.63 8.28
N ASP A 30 4.81 5.73 7.36
CA ASP A 30 3.51 5.07 7.48
C ASP A 30 3.60 3.68 6.84
N ALA A 31 3.46 2.65 7.67
CA ALA A 31 3.67 1.26 7.24
C ALA A 31 2.59 0.74 6.28
N TYR A 32 1.44 1.40 6.21
CA TYR A 32 0.39 1.13 5.24
C TYR A 32 -0.54 2.34 5.13
N GLY A 33 -0.36 3.11 4.11
CA GLY A 33 -1.09 4.35 3.90
C GLY A 33 -1.59 4.52 2.48
N PHE A 34 -2.21 5.66 2.29
CA PHE A 34 -2.73 6.08 1.00
C PHE A 34 -2.14 7.45 0.67
N ALA A 35 -1.49 7.53 -0.48
CA ALA A 35 -1.09 8.81 -1.05
C ALA A 35 -2.30 9.71 -1.23
N PRO A 36 -2.08 11.02 -1.40
CA PRO A 36 -3.16 11.96 -1.59
C PRO A 36 -4.17 11.52 -2.62
N SER A 37 -5.41 11.59 -2.23
CA SER A 37 -6.55 11.19 -3.04
C SER A 37 -7.72 12.14 -2.81
N GLY A 38 -8.49 12.42 -3.84
CA GLY A 38 -9.62 13.35 -3.77
C GLY A 38 -10.88 12.71 -3.16
N TRP A 39 -11.84 13.54 -2.76
CA TRP A 39 -13.13 13.06 -2.33
C TRP A 39 -14.04 12.84 -3.55
N VAL A 40 -14.64 11.64 -3.67
CA VAL A 40 -15.41 11.24 -4.86
C VAL A 40 -16.86 10.82 -4.58
N ARG A 41 -17.31 10.95 -3.33
CA ARG A 41 -18.66 10.50 -2.98
C ARG A 41 -19.72 11.06 -3.92
N ASP A 42 -19.64 12.35 -4.23
CA ASP A 42 -20.63 13.03 -5.04
C ASP A 42 -20.59 12.57 -6.50
N SER A 43 -19.40 12.28 -7.04
CA SER A 43 -19.26 11.77 -8.41
C SER A 43 -19.72 10.31 -8.54
N VAL A 44 -19.39 9.46 -7.57
CA VAL A 44 -19.90 8.09 -7.52
C VAL A 44 -21.42 8.08 -7.41
N GLN A 45 -22.02 8.94 -6.58
CA GLN A 45 -23.46 9.09 -6.51
C GLN A 45 -24.06 9.58 -7.83
N GLN A 46 -23.38 10.49 -8.51
CA GLN A 46 -23.86 11.01 -9.80
C GLN A 46 -23.87 9.91 -10.87
N VAL A 47 -22.78 9.16 -11.04
CA VAL A 47 -22.74 8.07 -12.04
C VAL A 47 -23.77 6.99 -11.75
N ILE A 48 -24.03 6.67 -10.47
CA ILE A 48 -25.11 5.75 -10.08
C ILE A 48 -26.50 6.31 -10.47
N GLN A 49 -26.74 7.61 -10.23
CA GLN A 49 -28.00 8.27 -10.62
C GLN A 49 -28.19 8.30 -12.14
N ASP A 50 -27.09 8.41 -12.88
CA ASP A 50 -27.08 8.39 -14.35
C ASP A 50 -27.23 6.98 -14.93
N GLY A 51 -27.41 5.97 -14.08
CA GLY A 51 -27.70 4.59 -14.46
C GLY A 51 -26.48 3.72 -14.67
N ALA A 52 -25.33 4.11 -14.12
CA ALA A 52 -24.11 3.30 -14.18
C ALA A 52 -24.30 1.92 -13.53
N THR A 53 -23.62 0.93 -14.09
CA THR A 53 -23.47 -0.39 -13.48
C THR A 53 -22.62 -0.31 -12.21
N ASN A 54 -22.66 -1.38 -11.40
CA ASN A 54 -21.79 -1.47 -10.22
C ASN A 54 -20.30 -1.41 -10.61
N ASP A 55 -19.92 -1.95 -11.75
CA ASP A 55 -18.53 -1.95 -12.22
C ASP A 55 -18.09 -0.53 -12.61
N GLU A 56 -18.94 0.23 -13.32
CA GLU A 56 -18.67 1.64 -13.65
C GLU A 56 -18.63 2.53 -12.41
N ALA A 57 -19.49 2.28 -11.42
CA ALA A 57 -19.43 2.99 -10.14
C ALA A 57 -18.17 2.67 -9.32
N ASN A 58 -17.71 1.41 -9.36
CA ASN A 58 -16.45 1.00 -8.75
C ASN A 58 -15.25 1.59 -9.49
N ASP A 59 -15.27 1.63 -10.82
CA ASP A 59 -14.23 2.28 -11.62
C ASP A 59 -14.15 3.78 -11.31
N GLU A 60 -15.27 4.50 -11.19
CA GLU A 60 -15.29 5.89 -10.75
C GLU A 60 -14.73 6.05 -9.33
N PHE A 61 -15.09 5.16 -8.41
CA PHE A 61 -14.56 5.17 -7.05
C PHE A 61 -13.04 4.91 -7.03
N GLU A 62 -12.55 3.93 -7.78
CA GLU A 62 -11.15 3.50 -7.73
C GLU A 62 -10.21 4.41 -8.55
N TYR A 63 -10.67 4.87 -9.72
CA TYR A 63 -9.84 5.57 -10.70
C TYR A 63 -10.19 7.04 -10.86
N GLY A 64 -11.46 7.42 -10.91
CA GLY A 64 -11.91 8.80 -10.99
C GLY A 64 -11.38 9.64 -9.84
N TYR A 65 -11.42 9.09 -8.67
CA TYR A 65 -10.89 9.61 -7.43
C TYR A 65 -9.37 9.90 -7.48
N LEU A 66 -8.60 8.96 -8.01
CA LEU A 66 -7.15 9.09 -8.11
C LEU A 66 -6.74 10.10 -9.18
N TYR A 67 -7.33 10.02 -10.37
CA TYR A 67 -7.00 10.91 -11.48
C TYR A 67 -7.42 12.37 -11.26
N ARG A 68 -8.42 12.64 -10.44
CA ARG A 68 -8.82 14.03 -10.12
C ARG A 68 -7.76 14.80 -9.37
N VAL A 69 -7.09 14.16 -8.43
CA VAL A 69 -6.01 14.82 -7.67
C VAL A 69 -4.84 15.10 -8.59
N LEU A 70 -4.47 14.15 -9.45
CA LEU A 70 -3.38 14.34 -10.42
C LEU A 70 -3.62 15.49 -11.38
N ASN A 71 -4.85 15.62 -11.86
CA ASN A 71 -5.18 16.58 -12.93
C ASN A 71 -5.72 17.91 -12.39
N ASN A 72 -5.74 18.13 -11.07
CA ASN A 72 -6.21 19.36 -10.45
C ASN A 72 -5.12 19.96 -9.54
N PRO A 73 -4.44 21.04 -9.97
CA PRO A 73 -3.36 21.67 -9.22
C PRO A 73 -3.74 22.10 -7.81
N GLN A 74 -4.98 22.56 -7.62
CA GLN A 74 -5.45 23.00 -6.30
C GLN A 74 -5.61 21.79 -5.35
N LEU A 75 -6.22 20.70 -5.81
CA LEU A 75 -6.36 19.48 -5.01
C LEU A 75 -4.99 18.87 -4.71
N TRP A 76 -4.06 18.93 -5.65
CA TRP A 76 -2.69 18.49 -5.43
C TRP A 76 -2.01 19.31 -4.33
N GLN A 77 -2.11 20.64 -4.40
CA GLN A 77 -1.54 21.52 -3.37
C GLN A 77 -2.13 21.24 -2.00
N GLU A 78 -3.46 21.13 -1.88
CA GLU A 78 -4.14 20.80 -0.61
C GLU A 78 -3.67 19.45 -0.05
N ALA A 79 -3.47 18.47 -0.91
CA ALA A 79 -2.98 17.14 -0.54
C ALA A 79 -1.54 17.20 -0.02
N MET A 80 -0.66 17.95 -0.68
CA MET A 80 0.73 18.14 -0.23
C MET A 80 0.80 18.89 1.09
N GLU A 81 0.02 19.95 1.27
CA GLU A 81 -0.08 20.67 2.55
C GLU A 81 -0.52 19.77 3.70
N CYS A 82 -1.46 18.85 3.44
CA CYS A 82 -1.88 17.85 4.44
C CYS A 82 -0.74 16.89 4.78
N TRP A 83 -0.01 16.42 3.79
CA TRP A 83 1.09 15.48 3.97
C TRP A 83 2.26 16.11 4.72
N GLU A 84 2.66 17.31 4.33
CA GLU A 84 3.66 18.11 5.05
C GLU A 84 3.24 18.39 6.50
N THR A 85 1.96 18.74 6.72
CA THR A 85 1.43 18.98 8.07
C THR A 85 1.46 17.72 8.94
N ALA A 86 1.24 16.55 8.33
CA ALA A 86 1.35 15.26 9.01
C ALA A 86 2.81 14.90 9.33
N GLY A 87 3.78 15.45 8.60
CA GLY A 87 5.21 15.22 8.80
C GLY A 87 5.64 13.79 8.48
N VAL A 88 4.96 13.12 7.56
CA VAL A 88 5.28 11.75 7.12
C VAL A 88 6.23 11.80 5.93
N ASP A 89 7.39 11.19 6.04
CA ASP A 89 8.41 11.18 4.99
C ASP A 89 8.15 10.11 3.92
N CYS A 90 7.61 8.97 4.33
CA CYS A 90 7.35 7.84 3.44
C CYS A 90 6.01 7.16 3.76
N ILE A 91 5.25 6.88 2.72
CA ILE A 91 4.06 6.03 2.83
C ILE A 91 4.34 4.70 2.12
N PHE A 92 4.07 3.59 2.80
CA PHE A 92 3.93 2.29 2.16
C PHE A 92 2.59 2.29 1.44
N GLN A 93 2.66 2.71 0.18
CA GLN A 93 1.49 2.98 -0.65
C GLN A 93 0.88 1.67 -1.15
N ASN A 94 -0.36 1.43 -0.77
CA ASN A 94 -1.15 0.37 -1.39
C ASN A 94 -1.41 0.71 -2.87
N SER A 95 -0.61 0.13 -3.74
CA SER A 95 -0.71 0.26 -5.20
C SER A 95 -1.35 -0.97 -5.86
N GLY A 96 -2.11 -1.75 -5.11
CA GLY A 96 -2.85 -2.92 -5.58
C GLY A 96 -4.28 -2.93 -5.06
N VAL A 97 -5.03 -3.93 -5.50
CA VAL A 97 -6.37 -4.27 -5.01
C VAL A 97 -6.34 -5.58 -4.23
N GLU A 98 -7.43 -5.95 -3.58
CA GLU A 98 -7.60 -7.19 -2.83
C GLU A 98 -7.69 -8.41 -3.73
N SER A 99 -6.70 -8.60 -4.60
CA SER A 99 -6.73 -9.59 -5.68
C SER A 99 -5.36 -10.20 -5.92
N ASN A 100 -5.37 -11.42 -6.47
CA ASN A 100 -4.20 -12.03 -7.09
C ASN A 100 -4.16 -11.77 -8.61
N SER A 101 -5.19 -11.16 -9.19
CA SER A 101 -5.27 -10.83 -10.62
C SER A 101 -4.16 -9.83 -11.00
N VAL A 102 -3.35 -10.24 -11.95
CA VAL A 102 -2.28 -9.39 -12.49
C VAL A 102 -2.86 -8.13 -13.14
N GLY A 103 -4.00 -8.26 -13.83
CA GLY A 103 -4.66 -7.13 -14.50
C GLY A 103 -5.09 -6.04 -13.51
N ASP A 104 -5.75 -6.44 -12.41
CA ASP A 104 -6.24 -5.51 -11.39
C ASP A 104 -5.08 -4.85 -10.62
N LEU A 105 -4.06 -5.62 -10.28
CA LEU A 105 -2.88 -5.08 -9.59
C LEU A 105 -2.11 -4.08 -10.49
N ILE A 106 -2.00 -4.35 -11.79
CA ILE A 106 -1.31 -3.46 -12.73
C ILE A 106 -2.04 -2.14 -12.93
N LYS A 107 -3.38 -2.15 -12.98
CA LYS A 107 -4.18 -0.92 -13.15
C LYS A 107 -3.79 0.13 -12.09
N ARG A 108 -3.86 -0.24 -10.82
CA ARG A 108 -3.56 0.68 -9.71
C ARG A 108 -2.07 1.03 -9.63
N LEU A 109 -1.18 0.07 -9.89
CA LEU A 109 0.26 0.31 -9.92
C LEU A 109 0.65 1.32 -11.02
N SER A 110 0.01 1.26 -12.19
CA SER A 110 0.24 2.22 -13.28
C SER A 110 -0.10 3.64 -12.86
N TYR A 111 -1.20 3.82 -12.14
CA TYR A 111 -1.63 5.10 -11.62
C TYR A 111 -0.59 5.72 -10.67
N PHE A 112 -0.15 4.98 -9.64
CA PHE A 112 0.84 5.49 -8.70
C PHE A 112 2.22 5.70 -9.34
N THR A 113 2.53 4.96 -10.40
CA THR A 113 3.73 5.19 -11.19
C THR A 113 3.64 6.55 -11.91
N ALA A 114 2.54 6.82 -12.60
CA ALA A 114 2.28 8.11 -13.24
C ALA A 114 2.29 9.26 -12.22
N MET A 115 1.65 9.08 -11.05
CA MET A 115 1.65 10.08 -9.98
C MET A 115 3.06 10.51 -9.58
N VAL A 116 3.97 9.57 -9.38
CA VAL A 116 5.34 9.88 -8.98
C VAL A 116 6.13 10.52 -10.11
N ASP A 117 5.91 10.09 -11.36
CA ASP A 117 6.63 10.61 -12.52
C ASP A 117 6.16 12.04 -12.85
N ASP A 118 4.84 12.30 -12.84
CA ASP A 118 4.24 13.61 -13.14
C ASP A 118 4.53 14.64 -12.04
N HIS A 119 4.61 14.19 -10.79
CA HIS A 119 4.87 15.05 -9.62
C HIS A 119 6.26 14.79 -8.99
N SER A 120 7.25 14.56 -9.82
CA SER A 120 8.63 14.26 -9.39
C SER A 120 9.34 15.39 -8.62
N ASN A 121 8.78 16.60 -8.62
CA ASN A 121 9.26 17.69 -7.77
C ASN A 121 8.89 17.47 -6.30
N ASP A 122 7.73 16.88 -6.02
CA ASP A 122 7.16 16.69 -4.68
C ASP A 122 7.36 15.25 -4.17
N LEU A 123 7.37 14.28 -5.10
CA LEU A 123 7.40 12.86 -4.80
C LEU A 123 8.64 12.16 -5.34
N MET A 124 9.01 11.07 -4.64
CA MET A 124 10.02 10.11 -5.08
C MET A 124 9.54 8.68 -4.89
N ARG A 125 9.68 7.84 -5.91
CA ARG A 125 9.48 6.40 -5.74
C ARG A 125 10.66 5.79 -5.00
N ALA A 126 10.41 5.24 -3.82
CA ALA A 126 11.41 4.54 -3.04
C ALA A 126 11.34 3.03 -3.33
N VAL A 127 12.40 2.48 -3.88
CA VAL A 127 12.58 1.03 -4.09
C VAL A 127 13.59 0.43 -3.14
N PHE A 128 14.32 1.28 -2.40
CA PHE A 128 15.27 0.93 -1.35
C PHE A 128 15.20 1.96 -0.22
N PRO A 129 15.51 1.60 1.03
CA PRO A 129 15.45 2.52 2.17
C PRO A 129 16.27 3.80 1.98
N GLN A 130 17.40 3.70 1.26
CA GLN A 130 18.24 4.84 0.95
C GLN A 130 17.53 5.92 0.13
N LYS A 131 16.57 5.53 -0.71
CA LYS A 131 15.77 6.48 -1.49
C LYS A 131 14.82 7.30 -0.61
N VAL A 132 14.32 6.75 0.48
CA VAL A 132 13.52 7.50 1.46
C VAL A 132 14.36 8.57 2.15
N ILE A 133 15.60 8.21 2.54
CA ILE A 133 16.55 9.17 3.14
C ILE A 133 16.92 10.27 2.12
N GLU A 134 17.10 9.89 0.86
CA GLU A 134 17.38 10.84 -0.22
C GLU A 134 16.20 11.78 -0.45
N ALA A 135 14.98 11.26 -0.49
CA ALA A 135 13.76 12.06 -0.64
C ALA A 135 13.64 13.11 0.47
N LYS A 136 13.80 12.70 1.74
CA LYS A 136 13.78 13.63 2.88
C LYS A 136 14.82 14.74 2.74
N LYS A 137 16.07 14.41 2.33
CA LYS A 137 17.13 15.42 2.10
C LYS A 137 16.78 16.41 0.98
N GLN A 138 15.98 15.97 0.01
CA GLN A 138 15.50 16.78 -1.11
C GLN A 138 14.17 17.49 -0.79
N GLN A 139 13.66 17.37 0.43
CA GLN A 139 12.35 17.89 0.85
C GLN A 139 11.20 17.34 0.00
N LYS A 140 11.27 16.05 -0.36
CA LYS A 140 10.24 15.30 -1.07
C LYS A 140 9.65 14.23 -0.17
N HIS A 141 8.39 13.94 -0.37
CA HIS A 141 7.78 12.73 0.18
C HIS A 141 8.11 11.51 -0.69
N SER A 142 8.04 10.32 -0.12
CA SER A 142 8.33 9.11 -0.88
C SER A 142 7.22 8.08 -0.78
N LEU A 143 7.03 7.34 -1.88
CA LEU A 143 6.12 6.20 -1.97
C LEU A 143 6.92 4.91 -2.08
N TYR A 144 6.62 3.97 -1.18
CA TYR A 144 7.14 2.61 -1.17
C TYR A 144 6.00 1.67 -1.56
N PHE A 145 6.01 1.15 -2.79
CA PHE A 145 4.85 0.45 -3.34
C PHE A 145 4.61 -0.91 -2.68
N THR A 146 3.37 -1.13 -2.30
CA THR A 146 2.86 -2.38 -1.76
C THR A 146 1.65 -2.86 -2.55
N THR A 147 1.26 -4.13 -2.39
CA THR A 147 0.04 -4.67 -2.99
C THR A 147 -0.78 -5.44 -1.97
N ASN A 148 -2.11 -5.41 -2.08
CA ASN A 148 -3.04 -6.15 -1.24
C ASN A 148 -3.19 -7.62 -1.64
N GLY A 149 -2.32 -8.11 -2.48
CA GLY A 149 -2.26 -9.50 -2.89
C GLY A 149 -0.97 -9.80 -3.62
N VAL A 150 -0.61 -11.07 -3.67
CA VAL A 150 0.52 -11.55 -4.48
C VAL A 150 0.02 -11.75 -5.90
N PRO A 151 0.64 -11.12 -6.92
CA PRO A 151 0.23 -11.30 -8.31
C PRO A 151 0.47 -12.74 -8.78
N LEU A 152 -0.60 -13.38 -9.23
CA LEU A 152 -0.59 -14.75 -9.79
C LEU A 152 -1.26 -14.74 -11.15
N THR A 153 -0.79 -15.55 -12.07
CA THR A 153 -1.46 -15.72 -13.36
C THR A 153 -2.77 -16.51 -13.21
N ASP A 154 -3.78 -16.17 -14.00
CA ASP A 154 -5.04 -16.92 -14.06
C ASP A 154 -4.85 -18.33 -14.66
N ASN A 155 -3.80 -18.51 -15.45
CA ASN A 155 -3.43 -19.80 -16.03
C ASN A 155 -2.35 -20.47 -15.16
N LEU A 156 -2.79 -21.25 -14.19
CA LEU A 156 -1.89 -21.99 -13.28
C LEU A 156 -1.40 -23.30 -13.90
N PHE A 157 -0.69 -23.24 -15.01
CA PHE A 157 -0.08 -24.45 -15.61
C PHE A 157 1.07 -25.00 -14.77
N SER A 158 1.79 -24.11 -14.07
CA SER A 158 2.82 -24.51 -13.12
C SER A 158 2.97 -23.46 -12.00
N ALA A 159 3.45 -23.90 -10.84
CA ALA A 159 3.75 -23.00 -9.74
C ALA A 159 4.85 -21.99 -10.11
N GLU A 160 5.84 -22.42 -10.89
CA GLU A 160 6.95 -21.60 -11.36
C GLU A 160 6.46 -20.45 -12.25
N GLU A 161 5.50 -20.72 -13.14
CA GLU A 161 4.88 -19.71 -14.00
C GLU A 161 4.08 -18.69 -13.17
N ALA A 162 3.24 -19.18 -12.26
CA ALA A 162 2.46 -18.32 -11.38
C ALA A 162 3.35 -17.38 -10.55
N LEU A 163 4.40 -17.91 -9.94
CA LEU A 163 5.30 -17.15 -9.06
C LEU A 163 6.23 -16.20 -9.81
N ARG A 164 6.35 -16.31 -11.13
CA ARG A 164 7.18 -15.41 -11.96
C ARG A 164 6.71 -13.95 -11.86
N TYR A 165 5.43 -13.72 -11.61
CA TYR A 165 4.88 -12.38 -11.46
C TYR A 165 5.36 -11.66 -10.21
N ILE A 166 5.79 -12.36 -9.17
CA ILE A 166 6.44 -11.74 -8.00
C ILE A 166 7.67 -10.95 -8.44
N ARG A 167 8.52 -11.56 -9.28
CA ARG A 167 9.70 -10.89 -9.85
C ARG A 167 9.32 -9.72 -10.75
N ILE A 168 8.29 -9.88 -11.58
CA ILE A 168 7.83 -8.83 -12.50
C ILE A 168 7.39 -7.60 -11.70
N PHE A 169 6.59 -7.78 -10.66
CA PHE A 169 6.16 -6.68 -9.80
C PHE A 169 7.30 -6.11 -8.95
N ALA A 170 8.27 -6.93 -8.53
CA ALA A 170 9.50 -6.42 -7.94
C ALA A 170 10.26 -5.47 -8.87
N ASN A 171 10.33 -5.79 -10.17
CA ASN A 171 10.94 -4.94 -11.18
C ASN A 171 10.15 -3.63 -11.39
N PHE A 172 8.83 -3.64 -11.21
CA PHE A 172 8.01 -2.43 -11.19
C PHE A 172 8.14 -1.61 -9.90
N GLY A 173 8.90 -2.09 -8.93
CA GLY A 173 9.20 -1.36 -7.71
C GLY A 173 8.35 -1.75 -6.50
N VAL A 174 7.48 -2.75 -6.59
CA VAL A 174 6.75 -3.28 -5.43
C VAL A 174 7.73 -3.95 -4.47
N ARG A 175 7.59 -3.66 -3.16
CA ARG A 175 8.51 -4.15 -2.11
C ARG A 175 7.80 -4.81 -0.93
N MET A 176 6.49 -4.81 -0.89
CA MET A 176 5.71 -5.51 0.13
C MET A 176 4.43 -6.04 -0.51
N MET A 177 4.02 -7.25 -0.15
CA MET A 177 2.83 -7.90 -0.67
C MET A 177 2.09 -8.61 0.45
N HIS A 178 0.77 -8.40 0.57
CA HIS A 178 -0.07 -9.21 1.46
C HIS A 178 -0.15 -10.65 0.98
N MET A 179 -0.03 -11.58 1.92
CA MET A 179 -0.19 -13.01 1.62
C MET A 179 -1.63 -13.35 1.26
N THR A 180 -2.56 -12.81 2.04
CA THR A 180 -4.01 -12.93 1.85
C THR A 180 -4.66 -11.59 2.15
N TYR A 181 -5.91 -11.44 1.77
CA TYR A 181 -6.78 -10.39 2.31
C TYR A 181 -7.78 -11.04 3.30
N ASN A 182 -9.03 -10.60 3.36
CA ASN A 182 -9.98 -11.13 4.34
C ASN A 182 -10.37 -12.60 4.10
N ARG A 183 -10.30 -13.07 2.85
CA ARG A 183 -10.74 -14.40 2.46
C ARG A 183 -9.59 -15.28 2.00
N ARG A 184 -9.87 -16.58 1.93
CA ARG A 184 -8.97 -17.58 1.37
C ARG A 184 -8.61 -17.25 -0.07
N ASN A 185 -7.34 -17.39 -0.40
CA ASN A 185 -6.84 -17.38 -1.77
C ASN A 185 -5.97 -18.63 -2.02
N LEU A 186 -5.25 -18.65 -3.13
CA LEU A 186 -4.39 -19.78 -3.49
C LEU A 186 -3.17 -19.96 -2.58
N LEU A 187 -2.82 -18.96 -1.77
CA LEU A 187 -1.63 -18.97 -0.92
C LEU A 187 -1.92 -19.34 0.54
N GLY A 188 -3.12 -19.02 1.04
CA GLY A 188 -3.48 -19.28 2.41
C GLY A 188 -4.85 -18.75 2.78
N ASP A 189 -5.14 -18.75 4.07
CA ASP A 189 -6.40 -18.31 4.63
C ASP A 189 -6.33 -16.87 5.16
N GLY A 190 -7.38 -16.08 4.86
CA GLY A 190 -7.56 -14.74 5.38
C GLY A 190 -8.19 -14.72 6.77
N CYS A 191 -8.15 -13.56 7.43
CA CYS A 191 -8.60 -13.38 8.81
C CYS A 191 -10.11 -13.60 9.03
N ALA A 192 -10.94 -13.56 7.98
CA ALA A 192 -12.37 -13.78 8.06
C ALA A 192 -12.80 -15.24 7.75
N GLU A 193 -11.85 -16.14 7.55
CA GLU A 193 -12.15 -17.55 7.37
C GLU A 193 -12.49 -18.22 8.72
N ARG A 194 -13.48 -19.13 8.71
CA ARG A 194 -13.87 -19.89 9.92
C ARG A 194 -12.82 -20.90 10.36
N ALA A 195 -12.17 -21.54 9.36
CA ALA A 195 -11.12 -22.50 9.56
C ALA A 195 -9.87 -21.99 8.86
N ASP A 196 -8.88 -21.67 9.63
CA ASP A 196 -7.57 -21.21 9.17
C ASP A 196 -6.64 -22.43 9.08
N ALA A 197 -6.44 -22.93 7.87
CA ALA A 197 -5.57 -24.08 7.60
C ALA A 197 -4.11 -23.68 7.35
N GLY A 198 -3.81 -22.37 7.39
CA GLY A 198 -2.46 -21.86 7.17
C GLY A 198 -2.10 -21.69 5.68
N LEU A 199 -0.81 -21.72 5.37
CA LEU A 199 -0.28 -21.57 4.02
C LEU A 199 -0.48 -22.85 3.19
N SER A 200 -0.85 -22.65 1.92
CA SER A 200 -0.74 -23.70 0.92
C SER A 200 0.75 -23.96 0.55
N ASP A 201 1.02 -25.05 -0.17
CA ASP A 201 2.36 -25.28 -0.73
C ASP A 201 2.77 -24.19 -1.71
N LEU A 202 1.82 -23.61 -2.46
CA LEU A 202 2.08 -22.46 -3.32
C LEU A 202 2.41 -21.22 -2.48
N GLY A 203 1.74 -21.01 -1.34
CA GLY A 203 2.02 -19.93 -0.41
C GLY A 203 3.44 -19.98 0.15
N ARG A 204 3.90 -21.17 0.55
CA ARG A 204 5.30 -21.36 1.01
C ARG A 204 6.32 -21.03 -0.08
N LYS A 205 6.06 -21.46 -1.32
CA LYS A 205 6.89 -21.10 -2.47
C LYS A 205 6.85 -19.60 -2.77
N ALA A 206 5.68 -18.94 -2.63
CA ALA A 206 5.55 -17.49 -2.79
C ALA A 206 6.41 -16.72 -1.77
N VAL A 207 6.39 -17.11 -0.50
CA VAL A 207 7.26 -16.52 0.52
C VAL A 207 8.75 -16.67 0.16
N ALA A 208 9.15 -17.84 -0.33
CA ALA A 208 10.54 -18.06 -0.77
C ALA A 208 10.93 -17.15 -1.96
N GLU A 209 10.04 -16.96 -2.94
CA GLU A 209 10.28 -16.04 -4.05
C GLU A 209 10.28 -14.57 -3.59
N MET A 210 9.39 -14.17 -2.68
CA MET A 210 9.42 -12.83 -2.09
C MET A 210 10.75 -12.55 -1.41
N ASN A 211 11.24 -13.49 -0.60
CA ASN A 211 12.56 -13.38 0.03
C ASN A 211 13.68 -13.23 -1.00
N ARG A 212 13.61 -14.00 -2.10
CA ARG A 212 14.60 -13.96 -3.18
C ARG A 212 14.73 -12.59 -3.83
N TYR A 213 13.61 -11.87 -3.97
CA TYR A 213 13.54 -10.56 -4.64
C TYR A 213 13.48 -9.38 -3.66
N GLY A 214 13.66 -9.61 -2.36
CA GLY A 214 13.65 -8.55 -1.36
C GLY A 214 12.28 -7.90 -1.19
N ILE A 215 11.20 -8.67 -1.38
CA ILE A 215 9.83 -8.27 -1.11
C ILE A 215 9.49 -8.71 0.31
N ILE A 216 8.92 -7.82 1.08
CA ILE A 216 8.48 -8.08 2.45
C ILE A 216 7.14 -8.81 2.41
N PRO A 217 7.02 -10.04 2.95
CA PRO A 217 5.73 -10.67 3.16
C PRO A 217 4.96 -9.90 4.24
N ASP A 218 3.73 -9.48 3.93
CA ASP A 218 2.85 -8.81 4.86
C ASP A 218 1.71 -9.76 5.26
N VAL A 219 1.54 -9.95 6.56
CA VAL A 219 0.51 -10.84 7.12
C VAL A 219 -0.71 -10.09 7.66
N ALA A 220 -0.79 -8.77 7.44
CA ALA A 220 -2.03 -8.05 7.68
C ALA A 220 -3.15 -8.71 6.88
N HIS A 221 -4.36 -8.79 7.46
CA HIS A 221 -5.51 -9.53 6.92
C HIS A 221 -5.35 -11.05 6.79
N SER A 222 -4.19 -11.62 7.10
CA SER A 222 -4.04 -13.08 7.09
C SER A 222 -4.64 -13.73 8.33
N GLY A 223 -5.05 -14.96 8.22
CA GLY A 223 -5.46 -15.78 9.35
C GLY A 223 -4.27 -16.02 10.30
N GLN A 224 -4.56 -16.39 11.55
CA GLN A 224 -3.53 -16.58 12.56
C GLN A 224 -2.52 -17.66 12.17
N GLN A 225 -3.00 -18.81 11.65
CA GLN A 225 -2.13 -19.89 11.22
C GLN A 225 -1.34 -19.52 9.98
N THR A 226 -1.99 -18.86 9.00
CA THR A 226 -1.32 -18.33 7.81
C THR A 226 -0.21 -17.35 8.19
N SER A 227 -0.45 -16.44 9.12
CA SER A 227 0.54 -15.48 9.61
C SER A 227 1.73 -16.18 10.29
N PHE A 228 1.44 -17.14 11.17
CA PHE A 228 2.45 -17.90 11.88
C PHE A 228 3.33 -18.71 10.94
N GLU A 229 2.74 -19.43 10.00
CA GLU A 229 3.48 -20.22 9.02
C GLU A 229 4.27 -19.37 8.03
N THR A 230 3.76 -18.19 7.66
CA THR A 230 4.52 -17.21 6.87
C THR A 230 5.79 -16.79 7.61
N ALA A 231 5.67 -16.45 8.89
CA ALA A 231 6.82 -16.07 9.71
C ALA A 231 7.83 -17.21 9.89
N GLN A 232 7.34 -18.45 10.02
CA GLN A 232 8.21 -19.63 10.18
C GLN A 232 8.99 -19.99 8.92
N CYS A 233 8.37 -19.89 7.73
CA CYS A 233 9.01 -20.27 6.48
C CYS A 233 9.81 -19.15 5.84
N SER A 234 9.59 -17.90 6.24
CA SER A 234 10.37 -16.75 5.74
C SER A 234 11.78 -16.74 6.32
N LYS A 235 12.77 -16.49 5.45
CA LYS A 235 14.18 -16.29 5.83
C LYS A 235 14.51 -14.83 6.14
N LEU A 236 13.60 -13.92 5.81
CA LEU A 236 13.71 -12.47 6.02
C LEU A 236 12.53 -12.01 6.91
N PRO A 237 12.61 -10.82 7.51
CA PRO A 237 11.53 -10.28 8.33
C PRO A 237 10.21 -10.25 7.58
N VAL A 238 9.13 -10.56 8.28
CA VAL A 238 7.74 -10.35 7.86
C VAL A 238 7.14 -9.21 8.67
N VAL A 239 6.08 -8.60 8.16
CA VAL A 239 5.38 -7.51 8.86
C VAL A 239 3.90 -7.82 8.99
N ALA A 240 3.27 -7.26 10.02
CA ALA A 240 1.84 -7.02 10.10
C ALA A 240 1.68 -5.50 10.03
N SER A 241 1.49 -4.97 8.83
CA SER A 241 1.63 -3.54 8.54
C SER A 241 0.56 -2.69 9.24
N HIS A 242 -0.64 -3.26 9.44
CA HIS A 242 -1.78 -2.56 10.06
C HIS A 242 -2.76 -3.53 10.71
#